data_e0690a5724db56e94fe1f64cf0068ef7
#
_entry.id   e0690a5724db56e94fe1f64cf0068ef7
#
_cell.length_a   1.000
_cell.length_b   1.000
_cell.length_c   1.000
_cell.angle_alpha   90.00
_cell.angle_beta   90.00
_cell.angle_gamma   90.00
#
_symmetry.space_group_name_H-M   'P 1'
#
loop_
_entity.id
_entity.type
_entity.pdbx_description
1 polymer ?
#
loop_
_entity_poly.entity_id
_entity_poly.type
_entity_poly.pdbx_seq_one_letter_code
_entity_poly.pdbx_strand_id
1 'polypeptide(L)'
;QRVKLASELQKPATGKTVYILDEPTTGLHTDDVKRLIEVLERIVDNGDTVVVIEHNLDVIKCADYIIDLGPEGGDQGGTVVATGTPEQISKVKESWTGQYLLKALEWTREHQEGKK
;
A
#
# COMPACT_ATOMS: atom_id res chain seq x y z
N GLN A 1 -6.44 0.66 16.20
CA GLN A 1 -5.92 1.45 15.07
C GLN A 1 -6.99 2.31 14.39
N ARG A 2 -8.22 1.79 14.25
CA ARG A 2 -9.30 2.56 13.63
C ARG A 2 -9.60 3.84 14.41
N VAL A 3 -9.67 3.75 15.74
CA VAL A 3 -9.94 4.91 16.60
C VAL A 3 -8.79 5.90 16.51
N LYS A 4 -7.56 5.40 16.52
CA LYS A 4 -6.38 6.24 16.44
C LYS A 4 -6.29 6.98 15.09
N LEU A 5 -6.58 6.27 14.00
CA LEU A 5 -6.57 6.87 12.67
C LEU A 5 -7.64 7.96 12.54
N ALA A 6 -8.85 7.70 13.04
CA ALA A 6 -9.93 8.68 13.02
C ALA A 6 -9.55 9.94 13.82
N SER A 7 -8.88 9.76 14.98
CA SER A 7 -8.40 10.85 15.79
C SER A 7 -7.36 11.71 15.05
N GLU A 8 -6.44 11.06 14.34
CA GLU A 8 -5.43 11.78 13.56
C GLU A 8 -6.04 12.56 12.39
N LEU A 9 -7.10 12.04 11.80
CA LEU A 9 -7.79 12.74 10.70
C LEU A 9 -8.45 14.05 11.12
N GLN A 10 -8.74 14.21 12.41
CA GLN A 10 -9.34 15.43 12.92
C GLN A 10 -8.32 16.54 13.15
N LYS A 11 -7.04 16.21 13.09
CA LYS A 11 -5.97 17.20 13.23
C LYS A 11 -5.79 17.96 11.92
N PRO A 12 -5.47 19.25 11.99
CA PRO A 12 -5.17 20.01 10.78
C PRO A 12 -3.97 19.41 10.05
N ALA A 13 -4.09 19.33 8.74
CA ALA A 13 -2.98 18.87 7.90
C ALA A 13 -1.87 19.93 7.91
N THR A 14 -0.67 19.50 8.29
CA THR A 14 0.49 20.42 8.36
C THR A 14 1.42 20.29 7.17
N GLY A 15 1.29 19.19 6.40
CA GLY A 15 2.24 18.86 5.32
C GLY A 15 3.59 18.39 5.82
N LYS A 16 3.73 18.18 7.13
CA LYS A 16 5.00 17.79 7.75
C LYS A 16 4.89 16.54 8.60
N THR A 17 3.73 15.94 8.69
CA THR A 17 3.51 14.75 9.50
C THR A 17 3.84 13.50 8.71
N VAL A 18 4.52 12.56 9.36
CA VAL A 18 4.76 11.22 8.81
C VAL A 18 3.95 10.23 9.63
N TYR A 19 3.06 9.51 8.96
CA TYR A 19 2.26 8.47 9.58
C TYR A 19 2.89 7.12 9.26
N ILE A 20 3.07 6.30 10.29
CA ILE A 20 3.59 4.94 10.13
C ILE A 20 2.52 3.98 10.62
N LEU A 21 2.01 3.15 9.71
CA LEU A 21 0.92 2.22 9.99
C LEU A 21 1.42 0.79 9.75
N ASP A 22 1.25 -0.06 10.76
CA ASP A 22 1.68 -1.46 10.71
C ASP A 22 0.46 -2.35 10.51
N GLU A 23 0.35 -2.92 9.31
CA GLU A 23 -0.74 -3.82 8.91
C GLU A 23 -2.13 -3.29 9.26
N PRO A 24 -2.47 -2.08 8.81
CA PRO A 24 -3.74 -1.45 9.19
C PRO A 24 -4.99 -2.17 8.67
N THR A 25 -4.83 -3.10 7.71
CA THR A 25 -5.97 -3.86 7.17
C THR A 25 -6.30 -5.10 7.98
N THR A 26 -5.52 -5.45 9.00
CA THR A 26 -5.75 -6.65 9.81
C THR A 26 -7.15 -6.63 10.41
N GLY A 27 -7.92 -7.67 10.13
CA GLY A 27 -9.28 -7.81 10.64
C GLY A 27 -10.35 -6.99 9.94
N LEU A 28 -9.99 -6.24 8.90
CA LEU A 28 -10.95 -5.43 8.15
C LEU A 28 -11.61 -6.21 7.02
N HIS A 29 -12.87 -5.93 6.77
CA HIS A 29 -13.58 -6.40 5.58
C HIS A 29 -13.17 -5.58 4.36
N THR A 30 -13.47 -6.09 3.18
CA THR A 30 -13.10 -5.45 1.91
C THR A 30 -13.58 -3.99 1.82
N ASP A 31 -14.80 -3.72 2.26
CA ASP A 31 -15.35 -2.36 2.21
C ASP A 31 -14.60 -1.42 3.14
N ASP A 32 -14.17 -1.91 4.29
CA ASP A 32 -13.39 -1.13 5.24
C ASP A 32 -11.99 -0.85 4.69
N VAL A 33 -11.42 -1.80 3.95
CA VAL A 33 -10.11 -1.61 3.30
C VAL A 33 -10.19 -0.47 2.28
N LYS A 34 -11.26 -0.41 1.49
CA LYS A 34 -11.46 0.67 0.53
C LYS A 34 -11.54 2.03 1.21
N ARG A 35 -12.27 2.11 2.32
CA ARG A 35 -12.38 3.34 3.11
C ARG A 35 -11.02 3.76 3.67
N LEU A 36 -10.25 2.78 4.15
CA LEU A 36 -8.90 3.05 4.65
C LEU A 36 -8.03 3.64 3.54
N ILE A 37 -8.06 3.08 2.35
CA ILE A 37 -7.30 3.58 1.20
C ILE A 37 -7.68 5.03 0.89
N GLU A 38 -8.98 5.35 0.88
CA GLU A 38 -9.46 6.71 0.65
C GLU A 38 -8.91 7.68 1.69
N VAL A 39 -8.89 7.26 2.95
CA VAL A 39 -8.36 8.06 4.05
C VAL A 39 -6.87 8.30 3.86
N LEU A 40 -6.11 7.27 3.50
CA LEU A 40 -4.67 7.40 3.28
C LEU A 40 -4.37 8.33 2.12
N GLU A 41 -5.15 8.27 1.05
CA GLU A 41 -5.00 9.16 -0.10
C GLU A 41 -5.27 10.61 0.28
N ARG A 42 -6.24 10.88 1.13
CA ARG A 42 -6.49 12.24 1.62
C ARG A 42 -5.34 12.79 2.42
N ILE A 43 -4.74 11.95 3.27
CA ILE A 43 -3.58 12.36 4.07
C ILE A 43 -2.43 12.77 3.15
N VAL A 44 -2.17 11.97 2.13
CA VAL A 44 -1.12 12.24 1.15
C VAL A 44 -1.44 13.48 0.32
N ASP A 45 -2.68 13.64 -0.11
CA ASP A 45 -3.11 14.80 -0.88
C ASP A 45 -2.98 16.10 -0.10
N ASN A 46 -3.07 16.03 1.23
CA ASN A 46 -2.88 17.18 2.10
C ASN A 46 -1.39 17.51 2.34
N GLY A 47 -0.49 16.75 1.76
CA GLY A 47 0.95 16.98 1.84
C GLY A 47 1.69 16.18 2.90
N ASP A 48 0.98 15.36 3.66
CA ASP A 48 1.60 14.50 4.66
C ASP A 48 2.12 13.21 4.01
N THR A 49 3.03 12.53 4.68
CA THR A 49 3.62 11.27 4.21
C THR A 49 3.06 10.09 4.98
N VAL A 50 2.74 9.02 4.28
CA VAL A 50 2.24 7.78 4.89
C VAL A 50 3.16 6.63 4.52
N VAL A 51 3.66 5.93 5.53
CA VAL A 51 4.43 4.68 5.37
C VAL A 51 3.55 3.55 5.91
N VAL A 52 3.27 2.58 5.06
CA VAL A 52 2.39 1.46 5.41
C VAL A 52 3.15 0.15 5.28
N ILE A 53 3.14 -0.63 6.35
CA ILE A 53 3.66 -2.01 6.32
C ILE A 53 2.46 -2.90 6.05
N GLU A 54 2.45 -3.59 4.89
CA GLU A 54 1.23 -4.26 4.47
C GLU A 54 1.51 -5.46 3.57
N HIS A 55 0.59 -6.43 3.61
CA HIS A 55 0.55 -7.57 2.70
C HIS A 55 -0.67 -7.53 1.80
N ASN A 56 -1.63 -6.67 2.10
CA ASN A 56 -2.87 -6.55 1.33
C ASN A 56 -2.60 -5.90 -0.01
N LEU A 57 -2.86 -6.62 -1.09
CA LEU A 57 -2.55 -6.16 -2.44
C LEU A 57 -3.40 -4.96 -2.87
N ASP A 58 -4.61 -4.83 -2.33
CA ASP A 58 -5.46 -3.67 -2.65
C ASP A 58 -4.82 -2.37 -2.16
N VAL A 59 -4.16 -2.41 -1.00
CA VAL A 59 -3.41 -1.26 -0.49
C VAL A 59 -2.11 -1.09 -1.27
N ILE A 60 -1.37 -2.17 -1.50
CA ILE A 60 -0.06 -2.13 -2.17
C ILE A 60 -0.17 -1.55 -3.57
N LYS A 61 -1.20 -1.97 -4.34
CA LYS A 61 -1.36 -1.47 -5.71
C LYS A 61 -1.68 0.01 -5.79
N CYS A 62 -2.14 0.61 -4.71
CA CYS A 62 -2.45 2.04 -4.63
C CYS A 62 -1.28 2.88 -4.13
N ALA A 63 -0.17 2.26 -3.77
CA ALA A 63 1.01 2.96 -3.28
C ALA A 63 1.69 3.75 -4.40
N ASP A 64 2.27 4.87 -4.04
CA ASP A 64 3.10 5.65 -4.98
C ASP A 64 4.49 5.03 -5.13
N TYR A 65 4.97 4.40 -4.05
CA TYR A 65 6.28 3.79 -4.02
C TYR A 65 6.29 2.58 -3.10
N ILE A 66 6.92 1.51 -3.55
CA ILE A 66 6.98 0.25 -2.80
C ILE A 66 8.43 -0.11 -2.49
N ILE A 67 8.65 -0.55 -1.26
CA ILE A 67 9.92 -1.16 -0.85
C ILE A 67 9.59 -2.61 -0.51
N ASP A 68 10.03 -3.52 -1.38
CA ASP A 68 9.75 -4.95 -1.22
C ASP A 68 10.91 -5.63 -0.52
N LEU A 69 10.63 -6.20 0.65
CA LEU A 69 11.62 -6.91 1.43
C LEU A 69 11.56 -8.41 1.11
N GLY A 70 12.71 -9.04 1.10
CA GLY A 70 12.82 -10.45 0.82
C GLY A 70 12.02 -11.31 1.80
N PRO A 71 11.66 -12.54 1.38
CA PRO A 71 10.80 -13.41 2.17
C PRO A 71 11.44 -13.91 3.46
N GLU A 72 12.74 -13.80 3.59
CA GLU A 72 13.46 -14.28 4.76
C GLU A 72 13.63 -13.16 5.77
N GLY A 73 12.55 -12.85 6.48
CA GLY A 73 12.63 -11.98 7.64
C GLY A 73 13.10 -12.79 8.82
N GLY A 74 14.39 -13.08 8.88
CA GLY A 74 14.96 -13.79 10.00
C GLY A 74 15.92 -12.90 10.76
N ASP A 75 16.76 -13.52 11.57
CA ASP A 75 17.76 -12.83 12.39
C ASP A 75 18.75 -12.01 11.57
N GLN A 76 18.81 -12.25 10.29
CA GLN A 76 19.70 -11.52 9.39
C GLN A 76 19.03 -10.31 8.74
N GLY A 77 17.78 -10.03 9.13
CA GLY A 77 17.02 -8.90 8.57
C GLY A 77 16.57 -9.14 7.15
N GLY A 78 15.54 -8.44 6.75
CA GLY A 78 15.05 -8.51 5.38
C GLY A 78 16.02 -7.84 4.42
N THR A 79 16.24 -8.46 3.28
CA THR A 79 17.00 -7.83 2.18
C THR A 79 16.02 -7.14 1.27
N VAL A 80 16.34 -5.93 0.83
CA VAL A 80 15.53 -5.22 -0.16
C VAL A 80 15.65 -5.98 -1.49
N VAL A 81 14.52 -6.52 -1.95
CA VAL A 81 14.45 -7.25 -3.22
C VAL A 81 14.27 -6.26 -4.37
N ALA A 82 13.39 -5.28 -4.19
CA ALA A 82 13.08 -4.32 -5.22
C ALA A 82 12.47 -3.07 -4.61
N THR A 83 12.62 -1.94 -5.31
CA THR A 83 11.97 -0.68 -4.96
C THR A 83 11.41 -0.04 -6.23
N GLY A 84 10.34 0.71 -6.09
CA GLY A 84 9.76 1.44 -7.22
C GLY A 84 8.25 1.58 -7.10
N THR A 85 7.65 2.03 -8.20
CA THR A 85 6.19 2.10 -8.33
C THR A 85 5.61 0.68 -8.44
N PRO A 86 4.30 0.50 -8.23
CA PRO A 86 3.69 -0.82 -8.42
C PRO A 86 3.99 -1.43 -9.79
N GLU A 87 3.97 -0.62 -10.85
CA GLU A 87 4.28 -1.10 -12.20
C GLU A 87 5.73 -1.57 -12.31
N GLN A 88 6.66 -0.84 -11.70
CA GLN A 88 8.07 -1.22 -11.72
C GLN A 88 8.32 -2.51 -10.95
N ILE A 89 7.68 -2.65 -9.78
CA ILE A 89 7.80 -3.84 -8.95
C ILE A 89 7.22 -5.06 -9.68
N SER A 90 6.12 -4.88 -10.41
CA SER A 90 5.47 -5.98 -11.14
C SER A 90 6.37 -6.62 -12.21
N LYS A 91 7.41 -5.91 -12.63
CA LYS A 91 8.38 -6.39 -13.62
C LYS A 91 9.57 -7.14 -13.02
N VAL A 92 9.66 -7.16 -11.69
CA VAL A 92 10.78 -7.82 -11.01
C VAL A 92 10.42 -9.28 -10.74
N LYS A 93 11.10 -10.20 -11.40
CA LYS A 93 10.81 -11.64 -11.33
C LYS A 93 11.06 -12.22 -9.94
N GLU A 94 12.01 -11.70 -9.21
CA GLU A 94 12.38 -12.18 -7.88
C GLU A 94 11.43 -11.70 -6.80
N SER A 95 10.56 -10.75 -7.11
CA SER A 95 9.60 -10.19 -6.15
C SER A 95 8.31 -11.00 -6.13
N TRP A 96 7.99 -11.63 -5.01
CA TRP A 96 6.70 -12.29 -4.82
C TRP A 96 5.56 -11.28 -4.93
N THR A 97 5.72 -10.12 -4.29
CA THR A 97 4.75 -9.04 -4.38
C THR A 97 4.59 -8.60 -5.82
N GLY A 98 5.69 -8.49 -6.57
CA GLY A 98 5.66 -8.11 -7.97
C GLY A 98 4.86 -9.08 -8.83
N GLN A 99 4.99 -10.38 -8.60
CA GLN A 99 4.26 -11.39 -9.35
C GLN A 99 2.75 -11.28 -9.11
N TYR A 100 2.33 -11.07 -7.87
CA TYR A 100 0.92 -10.86 -7.55
C TYR A 100 0.41 -9.54 -8.09
N LEU A 101 1.21 -8.47 -8.04
CA LEU A 101 0.85 -7.18 -8.61
C LEU A 101 0.65 -7.25 -10.11
N LEU A 102 1.51 -7.99 -10.81
CA LEU A 102 1.38 -8.17 -12.25
C LEU A 102 0.01 -8.73 -12.60
N LYS A 103 -0.42 -9.78 -11.89
CA LYS A 103 -1.74 -10.39 -12.11
C LYS A 103 -2.86 -9.42 -11.79
N ALA A 104 -2.76 -8.67 -10.70
CA ALA A 104 -3.78 -7.72 -10.31
C ALA A 104 -3.90 -6.56 -11.30
N LEU A 105 -2.78 -6.06 -11.80
CA LEU A 105 -2.78 -4.97 -12.80
C LEU A 105 -3.34 -5.44 -14.13
N GLU A 106 -3.01 -6.65 -14.55
CA GLU A 106 -3.56 -7.26 -15.77
C GLU A 106 -5.06 -7.44 -15.65
N TRP A 107 -5.53 -7.95 -14.51
CA TRP A 107 -6.96 -8.12 -14.26
C TRP A 107 -7.70 -6.79 -14.35
N THR A 108 -7.16 -5.75 -13.72
CA THR A 108 -7.76 -4.41 -13.74
C THR A 108 -7.84 -3.86 -15.15
N ARG A 109 -6.76 -4.01 -15.92
CA ARG A 109 -6.71 -3.55 -17.31
C ARG A 109 -7.80 -4.22 -18.16
N GLU A 110 -7.91 -5.54 -18.08
CA GLU A 110 -8.89 -6.31 -18.83
C GLU A 110 -10.31 -5.89 -18.48
N HIS A 111 -10.60 -5.67 -17.20
CA HIS A 111 -11.93 -5.29 -16.76
C HIS A 111 -12.28 -3.85 -17.08
N GLN A 112 -11.30 -2.96 -17.10
CA GLN A 112 -11.52 -1.58 -17.53
C GLN A 112 -11.80 -1.49 -19.02
N GLU A 113 -11.07 -2.25 -19.83
CA GLU A 113 -11.29 -2.30 -21.27
C GLU A 113 -12.67 -2.88 -21.59
N GLY A 114 -13.12 -3.86 -20.83
CA GLY A 114 -14.45 -4.45 -21.01
C GLY A 114 -15.60 -3.54 -20.68
N LYS A 115 -15.37 -2.40 -20.03
CA LYS A 115 -16.42 -1.44 -19.68
C LYS A 115 -16.61 -0.34 -20.72
N LYS A 116 -15.83 -0.37 -21.75
CA LYS A 116 -16.02 0.55 -22.86
C LYS A 116 -17.13 -0.01 -23.76
#